data_f6b9f7fb3c73ada4d10456fcfde13f1a
#
_entry.id   f6b9f7fb3c73ada4d10456fcfde13f1a
#
_cell.length_a   1.000
_cell.length_b   1.000
_cell.length_c   1.000
_cell.angle_alpha   90.00
_cell.angle_beta   90.00
_cell.angle_gamma   90.00
#
_symmetry.space_group_name_H-M   'P 1'
#
loop_
_entity.id
_entity.type
_entity.pdbx_description
1 polymer ?
#
loop_
_entity_poly.entity_id
_entity_poly.type
_entity_poly.pdbx_seq_one_letter_code
_entity_poly.pdbx_strand_id
1 'polypeptide(L)'
;MAAVKKLQREDKAYIGFRANVIDEMGDAFWYYTALARRFDVSVTQLLSDLNATNDSKSVLASDDPLSPVAISNKIGPKKGICDQALLKLGRVSADMMRIQGMDQDERLDVLKMFARVYLAVLSECEISFAEVLTVNAAKTRSRFGKLTLDTQPDFDIGFPEYEQLPRRFTIEMRERHNGKVYLRWNGVFIGDPLTDNIGEEDGFRYHDVIHFAHAAILHWSPTMRALLKRKRKSDQHTDESQDGGRGVVIEEGLAAWLFSKAKELDYFEGHSSVSLDILKHIQDFVRGYEVEECPMNLWEKCILDGYGVFRQVRENKGGMIIGDRDKRTLHFQKLDT
;
A
#
# COMPACT_ATOMS: atom_id res chain seq x y z
N MET A 1 -6.71 -18.99 -8.05
CA MET A 1 -6.74 -20.33 -7.36
C MET A 1 -6.63 -20.21 -5.84
N ALA A 2 -5.73 -19.42 -5.29
CA ALA A 2 -5.56 -19.24 -3.82
C ALA A 2 -6.84 -18.73 -3.14
N ALA A 3 -7.46 -17.67 -3.67
CA ALA A 3 -8.71 -17.10 -3.15
C ALA A 3 -9.87 -18.13 -3.08
N VAL A 4 -10.02 -18.97 -4.11
CA VAL A 4 -11.07 -19.99 -4.13
C VAL A 4 -10.81 -21.09 -3.10
N LYS A 5 -9.58 -21.59 -2.99
CA LYS A 5 -9.21 -22.55 -1.93
C LYS A 5 -9.46 -21.98 -0.54
N LYS A 6 -9.15 -20.69 -0.34
CA LYS A 6 -9.39 -20.00 0.93
C LYS A 6 -10.88 -19.89 1.22
N LEU A 7 -11.70 -19.52 0.23
CA LEU A 7 -13.16 -19.49 0.36
C LEU A 7 -13.74 -20.87 0.71
N GLN A 8 -13.27 -21.96 0.06
CA GLN A 8 -13.71 -23.32 0.34
C GLN A 8 -13.36 -23.79 1.76
N ARG A 9 -12.20 -23.37 2.28
CA ARG A 9 -11.71 -23.76 3.61
C ARG A 9 -12.31 -22.92 4.74
N GLU A 10 -12.45 -21.62 4.53
CA GLU A 10 -12.79 -20.66 5.57
C GLU A 10 -14.25 -20.20 5.52
N ASP A 11 -14.94 -20.43 4.38
CA ASP A 11 -16.35 -20.08 4.16
C ASP A 11 -16.69 -18.64 4.62
N LYS A 12 -17.58 -18.49 5.59
CA LYS A 12 -18.03 -17.19 6.10
C LYS A 12 -16.92 -16.38 6.82
N ALA A 13 -15.88 -17.04 7.28
CA ALA A 13 -14.73 -16.36 7.91
C ALA A 13 -13.84 -15.65 6.87
N TYR A 14 -13.95 -16.01 5.59
CA TYR A 14 -13.17 -15.38 4.53
C TYR A 14 -13.90 -14.15 3.99
N ILE A 15 -13.48 -12.99 4.47
CA ILE A 15 -13.90 -11.70 3.95
C ILE A 15 -12.95 -11.24 2.83
N GLY A 16 -13.47 -10.51 1.84
CA GLY A 16 -12.65 -9.94 0.76
C GLY A 16 -12.39 -10.88 -0.44
N PHE A 17 -13.16 -11.95 -0.62
CA PHE A 17 -13.03 -12.84 -1.78
C PHE A 17 -12.98 -12.09 -3.11
N ARG A 18 -13.95 -11.16 -3.34
CA ARG A 18 -14.01 -10.37 -4.56
C ARG A 18 -12.76 -9.53 -4.78
N ALA A 19 -12.31 -8.80 -3.75
CA ALA A 19 -11.12 -7.96 -3.83
C ALA A 19 -9.85 -8.77 -4.13
N ASN A 20 -9.69 -9.93 -3.49
CA ASN A 20 -8.57 -10.83 -3.75
C ASN A 20 -8.59 -11.42 -5.16
N VAL A 21 -9.78 -11.78 -5.69
CA VAL A 21 -9.89 -12.26 -7.09
C VAL A 21 -9.53 -11.15 -8.07
N ILE A 22 -10.01 -9.94 -7.85
CA ILE A 22 -9.66 -8.77 -8.69
C ILE A 22 -8.15 -8.52 -8.69
N ASP A 23 -7.51 -8.55 -7.54
CA ASP A 23 -6.06 -8.34 -7.42
C ASP A 23 -5.27 -9.46 -8.14
N GLU A 24 -5.56 -10.73 -7.85
CA GLU A 24 -4.91 -11.89 -8.47
C GLU A 24 -5.12 -11.94 -10.00
N MET A 25 -6.33 -11.62 -10.47
CA MET A 25 -6.63 -11.58 -11.90
C MET A 25 -5.96 -10.37 -12.57
N GLY A 26 -5.86 -9.23 -11.89
CA GLY A 26 -5.11 -8.08 -12.36
C GLY A 26 -3.63 -8.40 -12.55
N ASP A 27 -3.01 -9.07 -11.60
CA ASP A 27 -1.60 -9.50 -11.70
C ASP A 27 -1.42 -10.51 -12.84
N ALA A 28 -2.32 -11.48 -12.97
CA ALA A 28 -2.28 -12.45 -14.08
C ALA A 28 -2.39 -11.75 -15.45
N PHE A 29 -3.25 -10.73 -15.58
CA PHE A 29 -3.37 -9.96 -16.81
C PHE A 29 -2.14 -9.09 -17.09
N TRP A 30 -1.53 -8.54 -16.07
CA TRP A 30 -0.27 -7.80 -16.21
C TRP A 30 0.85 -8.69 -16.79
N TYR A 31 1.05 -9.89 -16.24
CA TYR A 31 2.01 -10.85 -16.78
C TYR A 31 1.67 -11.32 -18.19
N TYR A 32 0.39 -11.53 -18.48
CA TYR A 32 -0.10 -11.86 -19.82
C TYR A 32 0.25 -10.75 -20.84
N THR A 33 0.03 -9.48 -20.50
CA THR A 33 0.36 -8.36 -21.39
C THR A 33 1.87 -8.21 -21.57
N ALA A 34 2.67 -8.43 -20.53
CA ALA A 34 4.12 -8.42 -20.61
C ALA A 34 4.64 -9.53 -21.54
N LEU A 35 4.04 -10.72 -21.44
CA LEU A 35 4.39 -11.86 -22.29
C LEU A 35 4.00 -11.62 -23.75
N ALA A 36 2.79 -11.13 -24.01
CA ALA A 36 2.35 -10.80 -25.38
C ALA A 36 3.26 -9.78 -26.05
N ARG A 37 3.64 -8.71 -25.31
CA ARG A 37 4.61 -7.71 -25.79
C ARG A 37 5.97 -8.28 -26.15
N ARG A 38 6.45 -9.27 -25.40
CA ARG A 38 7.73 -9.93 -25.68
C ARG A 38 7.75 -10.64 -27.03
N PHE A 39 6.58 -11.01 -27.55
CA PHE A 39 6.39 -11.67 -28.83
C PHE A 39 5.77 -10.75 -29.89
N ASP A 40 5.77 -9.44 -29.67
CA ASP A 40 5.23 -8.41 -30.58
C ASP A 40 3.73 -8.62 -30.90
N VAL A 41 2.97 -9.19 -29.96
CA VAL A 41 1.53 -9.42 -30.12
C VAL A 41 0.73 -8.33 -29.45
N SER A 42 -0.17 -7.67 -30.19
CA SER A 42 -1.07 -6.67 -29.66
C SER A 42 -2.21 -7.31 -28.83
N VAL A 43 -2.23 -7.01 -27.53
CA VAL A 43 -3.29 -7.49 -26.63
C VAL A 43 -4.67 -6.90 -27.00
N THR A 44 -4.70 -5.65 -27.44
CA THR A 44 -5.93 -5.00 -27.91
C THR A 44 -6.52 -5.74 -29.10
N GLN A 45 -5.69 -6.13 -30.07
CA GLN A 45 -6.13 -6.94 -31.21
C GLN A 45 -6.67 -8.31 -30.77
N LEU A 46 -5.93 -9.02 -29.87
CA LEU A 46 -6.37 -10.29 -29.34
C LEU A 46 -7.76 -10.23 -28.68
N LEU A 47 -8.02 -9.19 -27.89
CA LEU A 47 -9.30 -9.00 -27.22
C LEU A 47 -10.41 -8.59 -28.19
N SER A 48 -10.10 -7.76 -29.20
CA SER A 48 -11.06 -7.38 -30.24
C SER A 48 -11.49 -8.56 -31.09
N ASP A 49 -10.55 -9.43 -31.49
CA ASP A 49 -10.85 -10.65 -32.23
C ASP A 49 -11.77 -11.61 -31.46
N LEU A 50 -11.62 -11.67 -30.13
CA LEU A 50 -12.48 -12.47 -29.26
C LEU A 50 -13.92 -11.95 -29.19
N ASN A 51 -14.11 -10.63 -29.25
CA ASN A 51 -15.45 -10.01 -29.27
C ASN A 51 -16.17 -10.26 -30.62
N ALA A 52 -15.45 -10.21 -31.72
CA ALA A 52 -16.01 -10.43 -33.04
C ALA A 52 -16.50 -11.87 -33.25
N THR A 53 -15.99 -12.83 -32.48
CA THR A 53 -16.36 -14.26 -32.59
C THR A 53 -17.46 -14.72 -31.62
N ASN A 54 -17.88 -13.87 -30.69
CA ASN A 54 -18.92 -14.17 -29.72
C ASN A 54 -20.20 -13.36 -29.98
N ASP A 55 -21.20 -14.03 -30.55
CA ASP A 55 -22.61 -13.55 -30.72
C ASP A 55 -23.35 -13.39 -29.38
N SER A 56 -22.71 -13.44 -28.26
CA SER A 56 -23.28 -13.36 -26.92
C SER A 56 -22.75 -12.15 -26.15
N LYS A 57 -23.62 -11.15 -26.06
CA LYS A 57 -23.64 -10.00 -25.13
C LYS A 57 -22.27 -9.48 -24.70
N SER A 58 -21.85 -8.40 -25.37
CA SER A 58 -20.61 -7.66 -25.16
C SER A 58 -20.18 -7.49 -23.71
N VAL A 59 -19.08 -8.12 -23.34
CA VAL A 59 -18.36 -7.87 -22.09
C VAL A 59 -17.61 -6.53 -22.13
N LEU A 60 -17.52 -5.92 -23.32
CA LEU A 60 -16.78 -4.68 -23.60
C LEU A 60 -17.67 -3.55 -24.17
N ALA A 61 -18.96 -3.53 -23.85
CA ALA A 61 -19.85 -2.47 -24.32
C ALA A 61 -19.78 -1.24 -23.42
N SER A 62 -18.74 -0.46 -23.52
CA SER A 62 -18.75 1.00 -23.43
C SER A 62 -17.61 1.53 -24.27
N ASP A 63 -17.86 2.54 -25.10
CA ASP A 63 -16.85 3.27 -25.88
C ASP A 63 -15.88 4.08 -25.00
N ASP A 64 -16.05 4.00 -23.68
CA ASP A 64 -15.15 4.56 -22.66
C ASP A 64 -14.58 3.41 -21.79
N PRO A 65 -13.30 3.03 -21.95
CA PRO A 65 -12.67 1.98 -21.14
C PRO A 65 -12.50 2.34 -19.67
N LEU A 66 -12.90 3.55 -19.26
CA LEU A 66 -12.81 4.05 -17.88
C LEU A 66 -14.17 4.25 -17.20
N SER A 67 -15.29 3.96 -17.90
CA SER A 67 -16.62 4.12 -17.32
C SER A 67 -16.96 2.99 -16.35
N PRO A 68 -17.24 3.25 -15.05
CA PRO A 68 -17.59 2.22 -14.10
C PRO A 68 -19.01 1.71 -14.39
N VAL A 69 -19.13 0.48 -14.86
CA VAL A 69 -20.42 -0.19 -14.92
C VAL A 69 -20.83 -0.58 -13.51
N ALA A 70 -21.93 -0.01 -13.03
CA ALA A 70 -22.51 -0.33 -11.74
C ALA A 70 -22.95 -1.81 -11.71
N ILE A 71 -22.28 -2.62 -10.92
CA ILE A 71 -22.61 -4.04 -10.72
C ILE A 71 -23.21 -4.23 -9.35
N SER A 72 -24.35 -4.92 -9.33
CA SER A 72 -25.10 -5.31 -8.13
C SER A 72 -24.25 -6.12 -7.14
N ASN A 73 -24.18 -5.67 -5.88
CA ASN A 73 -23.37 -6.25 -4.79
C ASN A 73 -23.93 -7.51 -4.13
N LYS A 74 -24.66 -8.36 -4.80
CA LYS A 74 -25.51 -9.34 -4.09
C LYS A 74 -25.37 -10.81 -4.48
N ILE A 75 -24.33 -11.37 -4.96
CA ILE A 75 -24.25 -12.86 -5.00
C ILE A 75 -22.76 -13.28 -5.02
N GLY A 76 -22.34 -14.08 -4.05
CA GLY A 76 -21.07 -14.79 -4.13
C GLY A 76 -21.14 -15.93 -5.15
N PRO A 77 -20.00 -16.41 -5.69
CA PRO A 77 -19.97 -17.42 -6.75
C PRO A 77 -20.69 -18.68 -6.31
N LYS A 78 -21.51 -19.24 -7.21
CA LYS A 78 -22.18 -20.52 -6.96
C LYS A 78 -21.13 -21.62 -6.78
N LYS A 79 -21.20 -22.33 -5.65
CA LYS A 79 -20.30 -23.42 -5.27
C LYS A 79 -20.21 -24.45 -6.39
N GLY A 80 -19.02 -24.66 -6.97
CA GLY A 80 -18.73 -25.70 -7.97
C GLY A 80 -18.52 -25.24 -9.42
N ILE A 81 -19.04 -24.09 -9.86
CA ILE A 81 -18.90 -23.61 -11.24
C ILE A 81 -17.51 -23.00 -11.47
N CYS A 82 -17.00 -22.25 -10.51
CA CYS A 82 -15.69 -21.61 -10.56
C CYS A 82 -14.52 -22.62 -10.65
N ASP A 83 -14.68 -23.84 -10.12
CA ASP A 83 -13.60 -24.84 -10.10
C ASP A 83 -13.21 -25.33 -11.51
N GLN A 84 -14.19 -25.54 -12.42
CA GLN A 84 -13.88 -25.98 -13.77
C GLN A 84 -13.18 -24.92 -14.61
N ALA A 85 -13.62 -23.67 -14.51
CA ALA A 85 -12.98 -22.56 -15.22
C ALA A 85 -11.55 -22.32 -14.71
N LEU A 86 -11.34 -22.41 -13.40
CA LEU A 86 -10.01 -22.31 -12.80
C LEU A 86 -9.07 -23.45 -13.20
N LEU A 87 -9.59 -24.69 -13.33
CA LEU A 87 -8.80 -25.81 -13.86
C LEU A 87 -8.43 -25.60 -15.33
N LYS A 88 -9.34 -25.05 -16.14
CA LYS A 88 -9.05 -24.68 -17.53
C LYS A 88 -7.98 -23.58 -17.57
N LEU A 89 -8.11 -22.52 -16.74
CA LEU A 89 -7.12 -21.46 -16.67
C LEU A 89 -5.74 -22.01 -16.28
N GLY A 90 -5.68 -22.92 -15.31
CA GLY A 90 -4.45 -23.58 -14.92
C GLY A 90 -3.79 -24.36 -16.05
N ARG A 91 -4.59 -25.10 -16.87
CA ARG A 91 -4.07 -25.82 -18.04
C ARG A 91 -3.48 -24.88 -19.07
N VAL A 92 -4.23 -23.86 -19.46
CA VAL A 92 -3.76 -22.88 -20.46
C VAL A 92 -2.53 -22.10 -19.95
N SER A 93 -2.47 -21.80 -18.66
CA SER A 93 -1.27 -21.20 -18.06
C SER A 93 -0.05 -22.11 -18.15
N ALA A 94 -0.23 -23.43 -18.03
CA ALA A 94 0.85 -24.40 -18.24
C ALA A 94 1.31 -24.45 -19.71
N ASP A 95 0.39 -24.32 -20.66
CA ASP A 95 0.75 -24.22 -22.09
C ASP A 95 1.54 -22.94 -22.38
N MET A 96 1.22 -21.82 -21.74
CA MET A 96 1.99 -20.57 -21.85
C MET A 96 3.44 -20.71 -21.38
N MET A 97 3.76 -21.63 -20.47
CA MET A 97 5.16 -21.87 -20.04
C MET A 97 6.05 -22.41 -21.14
N ARG A 98 5.47 -23.02 -22.19
CA ARG A 98 6.20 -23.56 -23.34
C ARG A 98 6.25 -22.63 -24.54
N ILE A 99 5.69 -21.43 -24.44
CA ILE A 99 5.47 -20.50 -25.54
C ILE A 99 6.76 -20.10 -26.29
N GLN A 100 7.91 -20.15 -25.63
CA GLN A 100 9.21 -19.81 -26.24
C GLN A 100 9.60 -20.79 -27.37
N GLY A 101 9.21 -22.06 -27.26
CA GLY A 101 9.52 -23.10 -28.26
C GLY A 101 8.47 -23.23 -29.37
N MET A 102 7.41 -22.41 -29.35
CA MET A 102 6.31 -22.46 -30.33
C MET A 102 6.59 -21.52 -31.52
N ASP A 103 6.01 -21.85 -32.67
CA ASP A 103 5.97 -20.93 -33.81
C ASP A 103 5.00 -19.76 -33.58
N GLN A 104 4.87 -18.86 -34.55
CA GLN A 104 4.06 -17.64 -34.40
C GLN A 104 2.57 -17.94 -34.29
N ASP A 105 2.06 -18.89 -35.05
CA ASP A 105 0.64 -19.24 -35.07
C ASP A 105 0.26 -19.97 -33.78
N GLU A 106 1.08 -20.93 -33.34
CA GLU A 106 0.91 -21.61 -32.06
C GLU A 106 0.92 -20.63 -30.87
N ARG A 107 1.81 -19.65 -30.85
CA ARG A 107 1.87 -18.60 -29.83
C ARG A 107 0.58 -17.78 -29.78
N LEU A 108 0.10 -17.40 -30.97
CA LEU A 108 -1.12 -16.61 -31.09
C LEU A 108 -2.33 -17.38 -30.55
N ASP A 109 -2.42 -18.67 -30.89
CA ASP A 109 -3.51 -19.54 -30.45
C ASP A 109 -3.51 -19.73 -28.94
N VAL A 110 -2.34 -19.97 -28.33
CA VAL A 110 -2.20 -20.09 -26.87
C VAL A 110 -2.58 -18.79 -26.17
N LEU A 111 -2.14 -17.63 -26.69
CA LEU A 111 -2.49 -16.33 -26.13
C LEU A 111 -4.01 -16.04 -26.26
N LYS A 112 -4.63 -16.36 -27.39
CA LYS A 112 -6.09 -16.25 -27.57
C LYS A 112 -6.85 -17.19 -26.63
N MET A 113 -6.37 -18.41 -26.46
CA MET A 113 -7.01 -19.38 -25.56
C MET A 113 -6.95 -18.90 -24.11
N PHE A 114 -5.78 -18.37 -23.66
CA PHE A 114 -5.67 -17.80 -22.32
C PHE A 114 -6.68 -16.66 -22.12
N ALA A 115 -6.73 -15.69 -23.03
CA ALA A 115 -7.64 -14.57 -22.93
C ALA A 115 -9.12 -15.01 -22.84
N ARG A 116 -9.54 -15.99 -23.66
CA ARG A 116 -10.90 -16.57 -23.60
C ARG A 116 -11.22 -17.18 -22.23
N VAL A 117 -10.31 -18.01 -21.72
CA VAL A 117 -10.52 -18.69 -20.43
C VAL A 117 -10.45 -17.69 -19.28
N TYR A 118 -9.56 -16.70 -19.37
CA TYR A 118 -9.44 -15.63 -18.39
C TYR A 118 -10.76 -14.83 -18.28
N LEU A 119 -11.33 -14.40 -19.42
CA LEU A 119 -12.62 -13.69 -19.42
C LEU A 119 -13.77 -14.54 -18.93
N ALA A 120 -13.77 -15.84 -19.24
CA ALA A 120 -14.77 -16.79 -18.73
C ALA A 120 -14.71 -16.91 -17.20
N VAL A 121 -13.50 -16.97 -16.61
CA VAL A 121 -13.33 -16.98 -15.15
C VAL A 121 -13.86 -15.71 -14.52
N LEU A 122 -13.60 -14.54 -15.08
CA LEU A 122 -14.15 -13.28 -14.58
C LEU A 122 -15.67 -13.28 -14.62
N SER A 123 -16.27 -13.75 -15.74
CA SER A 123 -17.73 -13.85 -15.88
C SER A 123 -18.34 -14.79 -14.83
N GLU A 124 -17.73 -15.96 -14.57
CA GLU A 124 -18.18 -16.89 -13.55
C GLU A 124 -18.05 -16.36 -12.12
N CYS A 125 -17.07 -15.48 -11.88
CA CYS A 125 -16.90 -14.78 -10.61
C CYS A 125 -17.76 -13.50 -10.51
N GLU A 126 -18.55 -13.17 -11.52
CA GLU A 126 -19.36 -11.94 -11.58
C GLU A 126 -18.50 -10.64 -11.42
N ILE A 127 -17.29 -10.68 -11.99
CA ILE A 127 -16.33 -9.56 -11.97
C ILE A 127 -16.18 -9.02 -13.39
N SER A 128 -16.31 -7.70 -13.56
CA SER A 128 -16.08 -7.10 -14.86
C SER A 128 -14.59 -6.95 -15.17
N PHE A 129 -14.22 -7.12 -16.42
CA PHE A 129 -12.84 -6.90 -16.86
C PHE A 129 -12.40 -5.45 -16.66
N ALA A 130 -13.29 -4.49 -16.89
CA ALA A 130 -13.02 -3.07 -16.64
C ALA A 130 -12.67 -2.79 -15.18
N GLU A 131 -13.36 -3.42 -14.22
CA GLU A 131 -13.06 -3.31 -12.79
C GLU A 131 -11.65 -3.83 -12.48
N VAL A 132 -11.27 -5.00 -13.03
CA VAL A 132 -9.93 -5.55 -12.86
C VAL A 132 -8.86 -4.60 -13.41
N LEU A 133 -9.07 -4.04 -14.62
CA LEU A 133 -8.14 -3.09 -15.23
C LEU A 133 -8.02 -1.81 -14.39
N THR A 134 -9.13 -1.26 -13.92
CA THR A 134 -9.15 -0.03 -13.11
C THR A 134 -8.36 -0.21 -11.80
N VAL A 135 -8.65 -1.28 -11.06
CA VAL A 135 -7.98 -1.58 -9.80
C VAL A 135 -6.48 -1.86 -10.02
N ASN A 136 -6.13 -2.66 -11.03
CA ASN A 136 -4.74 -2.96 -11.33
C ASN A 136 -3.96 -1.73 -11.80
N ALA A 137 -4.56 -0.87 -12.64
CA ALA A 137 -3.95 0.38 -13.06
C ALA A 137 -3.74 1.36 -11.89
N ALA A 138 -4.70 1.45 -10.97
CA ALA A 138 -4.56 2.24 -9.75
C ALA A 138 -3.42 1.72 -8.86
N LYS A 139 -3.38 0.40 -8.60
CA LYS A 139 -2.29 -0.27 -7.86
C LYS A 139 -0.93 0.00 -8.49
N THR A 140 -0.81 -0.19 -9.80
CA THR A 140 0.44 0.02 -10.54
C THR A 140 0.91 1.47 -10.48
N ARG A 141 -0.01 2.44 -10.65
CA ARG A 141 0.30 3.86 -10.52
C ARG A 141 0.72 4.23 -9.09
N SER A 142 0.01 3.73 -8.10
CA SER A 142 0.32 3.95 -6.68
C SER A 142 1.72 3.42 -6.31
N ARG A 143 2.13 2.30 -6.90
CA ARG A 143 3.41 1.65 -6.59
C ARG A 143 4.58 2.16 -7.44
N PHE A 144 4.38 2.31 -8.75
CA PHE A 144 5.45 2.57 -9.72
C PHE A 144 5.30 3.90 -10.47
N GLY A 145 4.23 4.63 -10.22
CA GLY A 145 4.02 5.95 -10.81
C GLY A 145 5.09 6.94 -10.35
N LYS A 146 5.32 7.97 -11.17
CA LYS A 146 6.21 9.07 -10.77
C LYS A 146 5.60 9.79 -9.57
N LEU A 147 6.31 9.78 -8.46
CA LEU A 147 5.90 10.49 -7.25
C LEU A 147 6.06 12.01 -7.47
N THR A 148 4.93 12.72 -7.46
CA THR A 148 4.90 14.19 -7.51
C THR A 148 4.49 14.67 -6.13
N LEU A 149 5.43 15.26 -5.39
CA LEU A 149 5.22 15.58 -3.97
C LEU A 149 4.19 16.68 -3.75
N ASP A 150 4.11 17.65 -4.67
CA ASP A 150 3.21 18.81 -4.55
C ASP A 150 1.71 18.45 -4.70
N THR A 151 1.43 17.28 -5.29
CA THR A 151 0.04 16.81 -5.49
C THR A 151 -0.40 15.81 -4.44
N GLN A 152 0.45 15.48 -3.47
CA GLN A 152 0.10 14.54 -2.42
C GLN A 152 -0.80 15.19 -1.35
N PRO A 153 -1.66 14.40 -0.69
CA PRO A 153 -2.60 14.91 0.31
C PRO A 153 -1.92 15.76 1.40
N ASP A 154 -2.61 16.80 1.84
CA ASP A 154 -2.28 17.60 3.03
C ASP A 154 -3.54 17.71 3.87
N PHE A 155 -3.57 16.97 4.98
CA PHE A 155 -4.79 16.71 5.74
C PHE A 155 -5.15 17.82 6.73
N ASP A 156 -4.35 18.86 6.88
CA ASP A 156 -4.62 19.93 7.84
C ASP A 156 -4.55 21.36 7.29
N ILE A 157 -4.33 21.52 6.00
CA ILE A 157 -4.20 22.84 5.37
C ILE A 157 -5.46 23.71 5.53
N GLY A 158 -6.63 23.09 5.68
CA GLY A 158 -7.92 23.77 5.90
C GLY A 158 -8.20 24.14 7.37
N PHE A 159 -7.35 23.72 8.31
CA PHE A 159 -7.55 23.94 9.74
C PHE A 159 -6.81 25.20 10.22
N PRO A 160 -7.19 25.76 11.38
CA PRO A 160 -6.44 26.86 12.01
C PRO A 160 -4.98 26.48 12.23
N GLU A 161 -4.06 27.44 12.11
CA GLU A 161 -2.60 27.22 12.21
C GLU A 161 -2.19 26.48 13.52
N TYR A 162 -2.87 26.76 14.63
CA TYR A 162 -2.58 26.11 15.91
C TYR A 162 -3.05 24.63 15.97
N GLU A 163 -3.82 24.18 15.00
CA GLU A 163 -4.25 22.78 14.81
C GLU A 163 -3.49 22.05 13.68
N GLN A 164 -2.69 22.80 12.90
CA GLN A 164 -1.84 22.19 11.89
C GLN A 164 -0.56 21.64 12.51
N LEU A 165 -0.08 20.50 12.02
CA LEU A 165 1.27 20.06 12.32
C LEU A 165 2.27 21.10 11.81
N PRO A 166 3.36 21.40 12.56
CA PRO A 166 4.33 22.41 12.12
C PRO A 166 4.87 22.12 10.72
N ARG A 167 4.91 23.12 9.85
CA ARG A 167 5.47 22.98 8.49
C ARG A 167 6.95 22.59 8.53
N ARG A 168 7.66 23.10 9.52
CA ARG A 168 9.04 22.72 9.86
C ARG A 168 9.14 22.48 11.34
N PHE A 169 9.82 21.43 11.71
CA PHE A 169 10.07 21.13 13.12
C PHE A 169 11.45 20.55 13.33
N THR A 170 11.97 20.76 14.53
CA THR A 170 13.21 20.15 14.98
C THR A 170 12.93 19.53 16.35
N ILE A 171 13.08 18.21 16.42
CA ILE A 171 12.93 17.43 17.67
C ILE A 171 14.33 17.01 18.11
N GLU A 172 14.73 17.40 19.32
CA GLU A 172 15.89 16.84 19.97
C GLU A 172 15.51 15.51 20.61
N MET A 173 16.19 14.45 20.23
CA MET A 173 16.08 13.13 20.84
C MET A 173 17.40 12.81 21.54
N ARG A 174 17.37 12.44 22.82
CA ARG A 174 18.60 12.17 23.59
C ARG A 174 18.42 11.03 24.57
N GLU A 175 19.26 10.01 24.45
CA GLU A 175 19.41 8.98 25.49
C GLU A 175 20.20 9.56 26.68
N ARG A 176 19.71 9.29 27.89
CA ARG A 176 20.39 9.68 29.15
C ARG A 176 21.02 8.47 29.83
N HIS A 177 21.82 8.70 30.89
CA HIS A 177 22.56 7.65 31.60
C HIS A 177 21.63 6.54 32.17
N ASN A 178 20.34 6.83 32.36
CA ASN A 178 19.36 5.84 32.80
C ASN A 178 18.85 4.94 31.67
N GLY A 179 19.44 5.04 30.45
CA GLY A 179 19.06 4.26 29.27
C GLY A 179 17.72 4.65 28.65
N LYS A 180 17.08 5.74 29.15
CA LYS A 180 15.82 6.24 28.58
C LYS A 180 16.07 7.34 27.59
N VAL A 181 15.25 7.40 26.55
CA VAL A 181 15.25 8.44 25.52
C VAL A 181 14.23 9.51 25.87
N TYR A 182 14.63 10.75 25.75
CA TYR A 182 13.82 11.93 26.02
C TYR A 182 13.69 12.76 24.75
N LEU A 183 12.51 13.30 24.53
CA LEU A 183 12.19 14.16 23.40
C LEU A 183 12.03 15.61 23.87
N ARG A 184 12.57 16.56 23.10
CA ARG A 184 12.38 18.00 23.31
C ARG A 184 11.99 18.69 22.02
N TRP A 185 10.97 19.52 22.12
CA TRP A 185 10.54 20.41 21.05
C TRP A 185 10.52 21.86 21.56
N ASN A 186 11.17 22.76 20.84
CA ASN A 186 11.31 24.16 21.26
C ASN A 186 11.78 24.30 22.73
N GLY A 187 12.73 23.48 23.16
CA GLY A 187 13.27 23.50 24.49
C GLY A 187 12.41 22.81 25.57
N VAL A 188 11.19 22.38 25.27
CA VAL A 188 10.25 21.73 26.20
C VAL A 188 10.25 20.22 25.99
N PHE A 189 10.25 19.46 27.09
CA PHE A 189 10.05 18.02 27.01
C PHE A 189 8.64 17.69 26.54
N ILE A 190 8.54 16.73 25.59
CA ILE A 190 7.29 16.22 25.06
C ILE A 190 7.23 14.70 25.26
N GLY A 191 6.03 14.17 25.50
CA GLY A 191 5.82 12.75 25.77
C GLY A 191 6.49 12.24 27.04
N ASP A 192 6.39 10.93 27.21
CA ASP A 192 7.02 10.20 28.33
C ASP A 192 8.42 9.71 27.93
N PRO A 193 9.33 9.46 28.90
CA PRO A 193 10.63 8.88 28.58
C PRO A 193 10.51 7.48 27.98
N LEU A 194 11.10 7.29 26.80
CA LEU A 194 11.00 6.05 26.02
C LEU A 194 12.00 4.99 26.47
N THR A 195 11.58 3.75 26.42
CA THR A 195 12.38 2.53 26.59
C THR A 195 12.08 1.55 25.49
N ASP A 196 12.84 0.46 25.38
CA ASP A 196 12.55 -0.56 24.35
C ASP A 196 11.29 -1.36 24.64
N ASN A 197 10.74 -1.25 25.87
CA ASN A 197 9.55 -1.98 26.33
C ASN A 197 9.61 -3.51 26.12
N ILE A 198 10.83 -4.07 26.07
CA ILE A 198 11.10 -5.49 25.91
C ILE A 198 12.33 -5.89 26.76
N GLY A 199 12.48 -7.20 27.04
CA GLY A 199 13.58 -7.69 27.89
C GLY A 199 14.97 -7.54 27.26
N GLU A 200 15.10 -7.70 25.93
CA GLU A 200 16.35 -7.50 25.20
C GLU A 200 16.28 -6.19 24.41
N GLU A 201 17.28 -5.34 24.61
CA GLU A 201 17.34 -4.05 23.95
C GLU A 201 17.47 -4.21 22.42
N ASP A 202 16.55 -3.61 21.67
CA ASP A 202 16.56 -3.65 20.21
C ASP A 202 16.52 -2.27 19.53
N GLY A 203 16.45 -1.20 20.33
CA GLY A 203 16.43 0.18 19.88
C GLY A 203 15.02 0.72 19.61
N PHE A 204 13.97 0.02 20.00
CA PHE A 204 12.59 0.52 19.88
C PHE A 204 12.39 1.86 20.60
N ARG A 205 13.19 2.17 21.62
CA ARG A 205 13.22 3.47 22.32
C ARG A 205 13.38 4.67 21.39
N TYR A 206 13.78 4.47 20.15
CA TYR A 206 13.94 5.53 19.13
C TYR A 206 12.83 5.51 18.07
N HIS A 207 11.79 4.69 18.24
CA HIS A 207 10.74 4.46 17.23
C HIS A 207 9.95 5.74 16.87
N ASP A 208 9.88 6.72 17.77
CA ASP A 208 9.17 7.99 17.51
C ASP A 208 9.67 8.72 16.25
N VAL A 209 10.88 8.40 15.79
CA VAL A 209 11.39 8.88 14.49
C VAL A 209 10.42 8.51 13.35
N ILE A 210 9.73 7.39 13.46
CA ILE A 210 8.76 6.93 12.45
C ILE A 210 7.51 7.83 12.48
N HIS A 211 7.03 8.23 13.65
CA HIS A 211 5.93 9.20 13.77
C HIS A 211 6.32 10.57 13.19
N PHE A 212 7.58 11.01 13.37
CA PHE A 212 8.07 12.23 12.75
C PHE A 212 8.19 12.10 11.23
N ALA A 213 8.54 10.93 10.71
CA ALA A 213 8.52 10.65 9.27
C ALA A 213 7.08 10.68 8.72
N HIS A 214 6.11 10.08 9.42
CA HIS A 214 4.70 10.16 9.05
C HIS A 214 4.24 11.62 8.99
N ALA A 215 4.55 12.41 10.00
CA ALA A 215 4.18 13.83 10.04
C ALA A 215 4.85 14.65 8.91
N ALA A 216 6.14 14.44 8.66
CA ALA A 216 6.90 15.22 7.68
C ALA A 216 6.58 14.84 6.24
N ILE A 217 6.35 13.54 5.96
CA ILE A 217 6.28 13.01 4.60
C ILE A 217 4.83 12.70 4.20
N LEU A 218 4.05 12.08 5.08
CA LEU A 218 2.64 11.75 4.80
C LEU A 218 1.69 12.89 5.19
N HIS A 219 2.15 13.89 5.96
CA HIS A 219 1.33 14.93 6.60
C HIS A 219 0.28 14.37 7.55
N TRP A 220 0.53 13.20 8.09
CA TRP A 220 -0.36 12.47 8.98
C TRP A 220 0.44 11.93 10.17
N SER A 221 0.03 12.23 11.37
CA SER A 221 0.49 11.58 12.61
C SER A 221 -0.42 11.97 13.78
N PRO A 222 -1.44 11.17 14.12
CA PRO A 222 -2.24 11.33 15.35
C PRO A 222 -1.37 11.36 16.62
N THR A 223 -0.32 10.55 16.67
CA THR A 223 0.63 10.51 17.80
C THR A 223 1.35 11.86 17.96
N MET A 224 1.96 12.38 16.90
CA MET A 224 2.64 13.68 16.96
C MET A 224 1.64 14.82 17.28
N ARG A 225 0.40 14.78 16.74
CA ARG A 225 -0.65 15.73 17.10
C ARG A 225 -0.95 15.71 18.59
N ALA A 226 -1.02 14.52 19.18
CA ALA A 226 -1.24 14.36 20.62
C ALA A 226 -0.05 14.89 21.43
N LEU A 227 1.19 14.57 21.03
CA LEU A 227 2.42 15.07 21.68
C LEU A 227 2.53 16.58 21.66
N LEU A 228 2.25 17.22 20.52
CA LEU A 228 2.37 18.67 20.33
C LEU A 228 1.10 19.44 20.69
N LYS A 229 0.03 18.77 21.15
CA LYS A 229 -1.28 19.37 21.45
C LYS A 229 -1.91 20.08 20.24
N ARG A 230 -1.78 19.50 19.06
CA ARG A 230 -2.27 20.04 17.78
C ARG A 230 -3.37 19.19 17.13
N LYS A 231 -4.26 18.63 17.96
CA LYS A 231 -5.44 17.95 17.48
C LYS A 231 -6.42 18.95 16.83
N ARG A 232 -7.10 18.52 15.76
CA ARG A 232 -8.01 19.35 14.94
C ARG A 232 -9.41 19.48 15.59
N LYS A 233 -9.45 20.10 16.77
CA LYS A 233 -10.64 20.23 17.62
C LYS A 233 -11.72 21.14 17.07
N SER A 234 -11.40 22.00 16.10
CA SER A 234 -12.37 22.86 15.43
C SER A 234 -13.37 22.06 14.58
N ASP A 235 -13.04 20.83 14.23
CA ASP A 235 -13.96 19.87 13.61
C ASP A 235 -14.06 18.61 14.46
N GLN A 236 -15.20 18.41 15.11
CA GLN A 236 -15.42 17.30 16.04
C GLN A 236 -15.28 15.94 15.34
N HIS A 237 -15.73 15.83 14.10
CA HIS A 237 -15.63 14.57 13.37
C HIS A 237 -14.16 14.16 13.15
N THR A 238 -13.34 15.09 12.71
CA THR A 238 -11.90 14.86 12.50
C THR A 238 -11.17 14.61 13.82
N ASP A 239 -11.46 15.39 14.89
CA ASP A 239 -10.84 15.20 16.21
C ASP A 239 -11.12 13.78 16.76
N GLU A 240 -12.34 13.28 16.58
CA GLU A 240 -12.72 11.95 17.07
C GLU A 240 -12.22 10.81 16.14
N SER A 241 -12.42 10.95 14.81
CA SER A 241 -12.20 9.86 13.87
C SER A 241 -10.75 9.74 13.40
N GLN A 242 -10.01 10.85 13.31
CA GLN A 242 -8.63 10.88 12.80
C GLN A 242 -7.60 11.14 13.91
N ASP A 243 -7.84 12.11 14.79
CA ASP A 243 -6.90 12.53 15.84
C ASP A 243 -7.21 11.89 17.21
N GLY A 244 -8.28 11.11 17.30
CA GLY A 244 -8.72 10.45 18.52
C GLY A 244 -7.80 9.31 18.96
N GLY A 245 -8.09 8.74 20.14
CA GLY A 245 -7.29 7.65 20.70
C GLY A 245 -7.18 6.42 19.80
N ARG A 246 -8.19 6.16 18.98
CA ARG A 246 -8.17 5.04 18.02
C ARG A 246 -7.18 5.31 16.87
N GLY A 247 -7.10 6.55 16.37
CA GLY A 247 -6.10 6.94 15.36
C GLY A 247 -4.67 6.80 15.89
N VAL A 248 -4.43 7.22 17.16
CA VAL A 248 -3.15 7.03 17.84
C VAL A 248 -2.80 5.54 17.95
N VAL A 249 -3.74 4.69 18.39
CA VAL A 249 -3.49 3.23 18.50
C VAL A 249 -3.17 2.60 17.15
N ILE A 250 -3.80 3.03 16.08
CA ILE A 250 -3.51 2.53 14.72
C ILE A 250 -2.10 2.94 14.29
N GLU A 251 -1.71 4.18 14.51
CA GLU A 251 -0.35 4.63 14.15
C GLU A 251 0.72 3.93 14.99
N GLU A 252 0.53 3.82 16.29
CA GLU A 252 1.43 3.09 17.20
C GLU A 252 1.53 1.60 16.84
N GLY A 253 0.41 0.96 16.58
CA GLY A 253 0.36 -0.45 16.17
C GLY A 253 1.07 -0.67 14.84
N LEU A 254 0.90 0.25 13.88
CA LEU A 254 1.59 0.23 12.60
C LEU A 254 3.10 0.42 12.80
N ALA A 255 3.53 1.38 13.61
CA ALA A 255 4.93 1.64 13.91
C ALA A 255 5.61 0.42 14.57
N ALA A 256 4.96 -0.21 15.55
CA ALA A 256 5.48 -1.40 16.22
C ALA A 256 5.55 -2.62 15.28
N TRP A 257 4.53 -2.84 14.46
CA TRP A 257 4.53 -3.91 13.45
C TRP A 257 5.62 -3.69 12.39
N LEU A 258 5.73 -2.47 11.87
CA LEU A 258 6.72 -2.11 10.86
C LEU A 258 8.14 -2.22 11.43
N PHE A 259 8.34 -1.84 12.70
CA PHE A 259 9.61 -2.01 13.39
C PHE A 259 10.06 -3.47 13.44
N SER A 260 9.14 -4.39 13.76
CA SER A 260 9.42 -5.82 13.75
C SER A 260 9.86 -6.31 12.38
N LYS A 261 9.23 -5.81 11.29
CA LYS A 261 9.63 -6.13 9.91
C LYS A 261 10.95 -5.48 9.50
N ALA A 262 11.15 -4.24 9.91
CA ALA A 262 12.40 -3.52 9.65
C ALA A 262 13.60 -4.20 10.31
N LYS A 263 13.43 -4.74 11.52
CA LYS A 263 14.47 -5.51 12.22
C LYS A 263 14.93 -6.74 11.42
N GLU A 264 14.01 -7.45 10.75
CA GLU A 264 14.32 -8.57 9.86
C GLU A 264 15.11 -8.14 8.60
N LEU A 265 15.09 -6.84 8.26
CA LEU A 265 15.67 -6.24 7.06
C LEU A 265 16.81 -5.24 7.39
N ASP A 266 17.49 -5.41 8.51
CA ASP A 266 18.53 -4.50 9.00
C ASP A 266 18.09 -3.02 8.97
N TYR A 267 16.84 -2.78 9.38
CA TYR A 267 16.21 -1.44 9.36
C TYR A 267 16.30 -0.75 7.99
N PHE A 268 16.09 -1.54 6.94
CA PHE A 268 16.19 -1.13 5.52
C PHE A 268 17.56 -0.56 5.12
N GLU A 269 18.65 -0.98 5.76
CA GLU A 269 19.99 -0.56 5.35
C GLU A 269 20.31 -1.11 3.95
N GLY A 270 20.76 -0.23 3.04
CA GLY A 270 21.07 -0.59 1.66
C GLY A 270 19.85 -0.92 0.77
N HIS A 271 18.63 -0.84 1.31
CA HIS A 271 17.41 -1.06 0.52
C HIS A 271 17.01 0.20 -0.23
N SER A 272 16.68 0.06 -1.52
CA SER A 272 16.13 1.13 -2.37
C SER A 272 14.61 1.03 -2.56
N SER A 273 13.98 0.00 -2.01
CA SER A 273 12.54 -0.22 -2.10
C SER A 273 12.01 -1.02 -0.92
N VAL A 274 10.72 -0.90 -0.66
CA VAL A 274 9.97 -1.68 0.32
C VAL A 274 9.15 -2.74 -0.41
N SER A 275 9.01 -3.95 0.16
CA SER A 275 8.26 -5.01 -0.48
C SER A 275 6.78 -4.62 -0.66
N LEU A 276 6.16 -5.11 -1.75
CA LEU A 276 4.74 -4.88 -2.01
C LEU A 276 3.84 -5.43 -0.90
N ASP A 277 4.24 -6.54 -0.27
CA ASP A 277 3.48 -7.14 0.82
C ASP A 277 3.43 -6.23 2.05
N ILE A 278 4.56 -5.62 2.43
CA ILE A 278 4.58 -4.61 3.51
C ILE A 278 3.67 -3.44 3.16
N LEU A 279 3.74 -2.90 1.95
CA LEU A 279 2.91 -1.77 1.52
C LEU A 279 1.42 -2.11 1.49
N LYS A 280 1.03 -3.31 1.07
CA LYS A 280 -0.36 -3.78 1.12
C LYS A 280 -0.87 -3.89 2.56
N HIS A 281 -0.07 -4.45 3.47
CA HIS A 281 -0.44 -4.54 4.89
C HIS A 281 -0.61 -3.15 5.53
N ILE A 282 0.24 -2.19 5.16
CA ILE A 282 0.09 -0.80 5.61
C ILE A 282 -1.25 -0.23 5.14
N GLN A 283 -1.61 -0.39 3.86
CA GLN A 283 -2.90 0.07 3.34
C GLN A 283 -4.09 -0.59 4.04
N ASP A 284 -3.98 -1.88 4.39
CA ASP A 284 -5.02 -2.55 5.17
C ASP A 284 -5.10 -2.01 6.61
N PHE A 285 -3.96 -1.66 7.22
CA PHE A 285 -3.88 -1.13 8.58
C PHE A 285 -4.55 0.24 8.70
N VAL A 286 -4.34 1.11 7.69
CA VAL A 286 -4.82 2.50 7.70
C VAL A 286 -6.17 2.68 7.00
N ARG A 287 -6.83 1.60 6.64
CA ARG A 287 -8.12 1.64 5.95
C ARG A 287 -9.17 2.40 6.76
N GLY A 288 -9.82 3.38 6.13
CA GLY A 288 -10.82 4.25 6.75
C GLY A 288 -10.21 5.43 7.50
N TYR A 289 -8.89 5.62 7.46
CA TYR A 289 -8.23 6.85 7.90
C TYR A 289 -7.82 7.69 6.69
N GLU A 290 -7.73 9.01 6.89
CA GLU A 290 -7.39 9.95 5.81
C GLU A 290 -6.09 9.61 5.09
N VAL A 291 -5.11 9.03 5.79
CA VAL A 291 -3.82 8.60 5.23
C VAL A 291 -3.93 7.43 4.24
N GLU A 292 -5.09 6.77 4.14
CA GLU A 292 -5.38 5.78 3.10
C GLU A 292 -5.24 6.38 1.68
N GLU A 293 -5.43 7.69 1.53
CA GLU A 293 -5.25 8.41 0.27
C GLU A 293 -3.78 8.49 -0.18
N CYS A 294 -2.83 8.28 0.72
CA CYS A 294 -1.41 8.30 0.38
C CYS A 294 -1.02 7.09 -0.47
N PRO A 295 -0.40 7.30 -1.65
CA PRO A 295 -0.01 6.20 -2.52
C PRO A 295 1.14 5.38 -1.94
N MET A 296 1.27 4.13 -2.40
CA MET A 296 2.30 3.19 -1.92
C MET A 296 3.73 3.74 -2.07
N ASN A 297 4.03 4.46 -3.14
CA ASN A 297 5.35 5.04 -3.35
C ASN A 297 5.68 6.20 -2.38
N LEU A 298 4.66 6.90 -1.85
CA LEU A 298 4.86 7.89 -0.79
C LEU A 298 5.12 7.19 0.56
N TRP A 299 4.41 6.10 0.85
CA TRP A 299 4.69 5.24 1.99
C TRP A 299 6.10 4.64 1.92
N GLU A 300 6.52 4.15 0.75
CA GLU A 300 7.89 3.65 0.55
C GLU A 300 8.92 4.71 0.86
N LYS A 301 8.76 5.94 0.32
CA LYS A 301 9.63 7.07 0.66
C LYS A 301 9.64 7.33 2.17
N CYS A 302 8.47 7.37 2.81
CA CYS A 302 8.36 7.63 4.24
C CYS A 302 9.11 6.59 5.08
N ILE A 303 8.98 5.31 4.74
CA ILE A 303 9.66 4.21 5.43
C ILE A 303 11.18 4.29 5.25
N LEU A 304 11.64 4.44 4.02
CA LEU A 304 13.08 4.46 3.73
C LEU A 304 13.77 5.66 4.35
N ASP A 305 13.18 6.86 4.24
CA ASP A 305 13.73 8.08 4.84
C ASP A 305 13.66 8.01 6.37
N GLY A 306 12.52 7.57 6.93
CA GLY A 306 12.33 7.41 8.38
C GLY A 306 13.35 6.46 8.99
N TYR A 307 13.52 5.27 8.42
CA TYR A 307 14.52 4.31 8.92
C TYR A 307 15.95 4.75 8.62
N GLY A 308 16.18 5.54 7.58
CA GLY A 308 17.47 6.21 7.35
C GLY A 308 17.87 7.13 8.50
N VAL A 309 16.93 7.92 9.00
CA VAL A 309 17.12 8.77 10.19
C VAL A 309 17.19 7.94 11.47
N PHE A 310 16.32 6.92 11.62
CA PHE A 310 16.32 6.01 12.77
C PHE A 310 17.69 5.37 13.00
N ARG A 311 18.33 4.82 11.96
CA ARG A 311 19.68 4.23 12.10
C ARG A 311 20.71 5.22 12.63
N GLN A 312 20.70 6.47 12.12
CA GLN A 312 21.61 7.50 12.58
C GLN A 312 21.37 7.92 14.04
N VAL A 313 20.08 8.04 14.43
CA VAL A 313 19.71 8.35 15.82
C VAL A 313 20.14 7.24 16.76
N ARG A 314 19.92 5.97 16.39
CA ARG A 314 20.30 4.79 17.16
C ARG A 314 21.81 4.71 17.32
N GLU A 315 22.58 4.89 16.25
CA GLU A 315 24.05 4.86 16.28
C GLU A 315 24.64 5.96 17.18
N ASN A 316 24.07 7.17 17.14
CA ASN A 316 24.55 8.32 17.91
C ASN A 316 23.87 8.47 19.29
N LYS A 317 22.98 7.53 19.69
CA LYS A 317 22.20 7.56 20.93
C LYS A 317 21.41 8.85 21.13
N GLY A 318 20.91 9.40 20.02
CA GLY A 318 20.18 10.65 19.93
C GLY A 318 20.60 11.50 18.75
N GLY A 319 20.00 12.69 18.64
CA GLY A 319 20.25 13.62 17.54
C GLY A 319 19.17 14.68 17.44
N MET A 320 19.34 15.59 16.49
CA MET A 320 18.32 16.53 16.06
C MET A 320 17.62 15.92 14.84
N ILE A 321 16.31 15.76 14.92
CA ILE A 321 15.47 15.24 13.84
C ILE A 321 14.74 16.43 13.25
N ILE A 322 15.01 16.71 11.99
CA ILE A 322 14.51 17.90 11.28
C ILE A 322 13.51 17.46 10.22
N GLY A 323 12.25 17.80 10.43
CA GLY A 323 11.16 17.57 9.47
C GLY A 323 10.83 18.83 8.68
N ASP A 324 10.68 18.69 7.35
CA ASP A 324 10.22 19.74 6.45
C ASP A 324 9.03 19.17 5.64
N ARG A 325 7.80 19.56 6.02
CA ARG A 325 6.56 19.10 5.36
C ARG A 325 6.44 19.66 3.95
N ASP A 326 6.90 20.87 3.69
CA ASP A 326 6.81 21.48 2.36
C ASP A 326 7.65 20.68 1.34
N LYS A 327 8.76 20.09 1.80
CA LYS A 327 9.64 19.26 0.98
C LYS A 327 9.36 17.75 1.13
N ARG A 328 8.51 17.38 2.07
CA ARG A 328 8.25 15.98 2.46
C ARG A 328 9.56 15.23 2.75
N THR A 329 10.38 15.79 3.64
CA THR A 329 11.69 15.24 4.02
C THR A 329 11.87 15.16 5.52
N LEU A 330 12.68 14.18 5.94
CA LEU A 330 13.17 14.03 7.31
C LEU A 330 14.69 13.92 7.27
N HIS A 331 15.39 14.65 8.13
CA HIS A 331 16.85 14.68 8.18
C HIS A 331 17.35 14.51 9.60
N PHE A 332 18.53 13.93 9.70
CA PHE A 332 19.29 13.81 10.94
C PHE A 332 20.40 14.85 10.99
N GLN A 333 20.60 15.42 12.17
CA GLN A 333 21.77 16.23 12.50
C GLN A 333 22.31 15.76 13.84
N LYS A 334 23.62 15.53 13.93
CA LYS A 334 24.28 15.14 15.18
C LYS A 334 24.17 16.28 16.20
N LEU A 335 23.99 15.93 17.48
CA LEU A 335 24.04 16.92 18.57
C LEU A 335 25.46 17.49 18.68
N ASP A 336 25.55 18.79 18.83
CA ASP A 336 26.80 19.40 19.23
C ASP A 336 27.18 18.89 20.64
N THR A 337 28.41 18.45 20.80
CA THR A 337 28.99 17.92 22.06
C THR A 337 29.13 18.99 23.10
#